data_55ae23a245a39d1e590a32cc97af2466
#
_entry.id   55ae23a245a39d1e590a32cc97af2466
#
_cell.length_a   1.000
_cell.length_b   1.000
_cell.length_c   1.000
_cell.angle_alpha   90.00
_cell.angle_beta   90.00
_cell.angle_gamma   90.00
#
_symmetry.space_group_name_H-M   'P 1'
#
loop_
_entity.id
_entity.type
_entity.pdbx_description
1 polymer ?
#
loop_
_entity_poly.entity_id
_entity_poly.type
_entity_poly.pdbx_seq_one_letter_code
_entity_poly.pdbx_strand_id
1 'polypeptide(L)'
;MSFEQGIKYKTGWQIQKGKAMKLLIASDIHGSAFYAKKVVESFEKEEADKLLLLGDILYHGPRNDLPFGHNPKEVIALLNPLSDKILCVRGNCEAEVDQMVLDFPCLSDYLILNLDGINIFATHGHIFGENNPPKLHKGDILLCGHTHVPKCVTYDNYIYMNPGSTSIPKENSHNGYMIYENKTFIWKDFDDNIKNSYSCQEA
;
A
#
# COMPACT_ATOMS: atom_id res chain seq x y z
N MET A 1 -65.95 4.53 -14.82
CA MET A 1 -64.99 5.62 -14.50
C MET A 1 -63.76 4.97 -13.92
N SER A 2 -62.71 4.81 -14.75
CA SER A 2 -61.45 4.18 -14.41
C SER A 2 -60.47 5.27 -14.01
N PHE A 3 -59.94 5.19 -12.79
CA PHE A 3 -58.81 6.01 -12.35
C PHE A 3 -57.51 5.19 -12.43
N GLU A 4 -56.81 5.28 -13.54
CA GLU A 4 -55.41 4.90 -13.63
C GLU A 4 -54.55 6.16 -13.36
N GLN A 5 -54.05 6.31 -12.14
CA GLN A 5 -52.95 7.25 -11.85
C GLN A 5 -51.64 6.48 -11.94
N GLY A 6 -50.98 6.61 -13.09
CA GLY A 6 -49.61 6.11 -13.29
C GLY A 6 -48.59 6.86 -12.44
N ILE A 7 -47.98 6.17 -11.48
CA ILE A 7 -46.83 6.67 -10.72
C ILE A 7 -45.62 6.68 -11.65
N LYS A 8 -45.21 7.86 -12.11
CA LYS A 8 -43.94 8.03 -12.83
C LYS A 8 -42.76 8.00 -11.84
N TYR A 9 -42.07 6.89 -11.79
CA TYR A 9 -40.76 6.83 -11.11
C TYR A 9 -39.75 7.64 -11.94
N LYS A 10 -39.24 8.75 -11.37
CA LYS A 10 -38.08 9.43 -11.93
C LYS A 10 -36.83 8.56 -11.66
N THR A 11 -36.46 7.72 -12.62
CA THR A 11 -35.18 7.01 -12.64
C THR A 11 -34.08 7.97 -13.08
N GLY A 12 -33.58 8.75 -12.15
CA GLY A 12 -32.49 9.69 -12.41
C GLY A 12 -31.47 9.67 -11.27
N TRP A 13 -31.01 8.48 -10.89
CA TRP A 13 -29.79 8.39 -10.09
C TRP A 13 -28.60 8.61 -11.02
N GLN A 14 -28.14 9.86 -11.11
CA GLN A 14 -26.80 10.10 -11.63
C GLN A 14 -25.84 9.63 -10.55
N ILE A 15 -25.18 8.49 -10.77
CA ILE A 15 -24.01 8.09 -10.00
C ILE A 15 -22.96 9.16 -10.31
N GLN A 16 -22.74 10.10 -9.40
CA GLN A 16 -21.53 10.90 -9.45
C GLN A 16 -20.38 9.92 -9.38
N LYS A 17 -19.57 9.84 -10.47
CA LYS A 17 -18.29 9.15 -10.41
C LYS A 17 -17.50 9.89 -9.32
N GLY A 18 -17.33 9.25 -8.16
CA GLY A 18 -16.44 9.76 -7.13
C GLY A 18 -15.03 9.93 -7.73
N LYS A 19 -14.26 10.87 -7.20
CA LYS A 19 -12.84 10.99 -7.53
C LYS A 19 -12.19 9.61 -7.35
N ALA A 20 -11.46 9.13 -8.35
CA ALA A 20 -10.69 7.88 -8.22
C ALA A 20 -9.74 8.00 -7.03
N MET A 21 -9.67 6.95 -6.21
CA MET A 21 -8.79 6.92 -5.05
C MET A 21 -7.34 6.83 -5.49
N LYS A 22 -6.48 7.69 -4.95
CA LYS A 22 -5.03 7.64 -5.12
C LYS A 22 -4.39 7.09 -3.85
N LEU A 23 -3.59 6.01 -3.97
CA LEU A 23 -2.83 5.44 -2.87
C LEU A 23 -1.34 5.69 -3.07
N LEU A 24 -0.65 6.10 -1.99
CA LEU A 24 0.77 5.89 -1.87
C LEU A 24 0.99 4.59 -1.09
N ILE A 25 1.86 3.71 -1.60
CA ILE A 25 2.14 2.39 -1.04
C ILE A 25 3.63 2.34 -0.70
N ALA A 26 3.95 2.08 0.56
CA ALA A 26 5.31 2.00 1.07
C ALA A 26 5.48 0.76 1.96
N SER A 27 6.71 0.27 2.10
CA SER A 27 7.03 -0.91 2.89
C SER A 27 8.43 -0.83 3.49
N ASP A 28 8.64 -1.57 4.57
CA ASP A 28 9.98 -1.85 5.10
C ASP A 28 10.76 -0.55 5.43
N ILE A 29 10.14 0.29 6.30
CA ILE A 29 10.72 1.54 6.82
C ILE A 29 11.78 1.24 7.88
N HIS A 30 11.60 0.19 8.67
CA HIS A 30 12.54 -0.32 9.66
C HIS A 30 13.10 0.75 10.62
N GLY A 31 12.26 1.69 11.06
CA GLY A 31 12.64 2.72 12.03
C GLY A 31 13.47 3.87 11.47
N SER A 32 13.63 3.97 10.16
CA SER A 32 14.32 5.10 9.53
C SER A 32 13.44 6.35 9.51
N ALA A 33 13.72 7.30 10.39
CA ALA A 33 13.04 8.61 10.38
C ALA A 33 13.33 9.40 9.10
N PHE A 34 14.55 9.28 8.58
CA PHE A 34 14.92 9.93 7.32
C PHE A 34 14.03 9.49 6.16
N TYR A 35 13.81 8.19 6.00
CA TYR A 35 12.96 7.69 4.92
C TYR A 35 11.47 7.79 5.24
N ALA A 36 11.06 7.67 6.50
CA ALA A 36 9.68 7.94 6.90
C ALA A 36 9.26 9.38 6.54
N LYS A 37 10.16 10.35 6.78
CA LYS A 37 9.94 11.75 6.37
C LYS A 37 9.77 11.87 4.86
N LYS A 38 10.61 11.20 4.07
CA LYS A 38 10.48 11.18 2.59
C LYS A 38 9.15 10.55 2.14
N VAL A 39 8.67 9.49 2.82
CA VAL A 39 7.34 8.91 2.55
C VAL A 39 6.23 9.92 2.81
N VAL A 40 6.27 10.63 3.94
CA VAL A 40 5.27 11.66 4.29
C VAL A 40 5.32 12.83 3.28
N GLU A 41 6.50 13.33 2.94
CA GLU A 41 6.68 14.39 1.93
C GLU A 41 6.15 13.95 0.55
N SER A 42 6.42 12.68 0.16
CA SER A 42 5.89 12.13 -1.09
C SER A 42 4.38 11.96 -1.03
N PHE A 43 3.81 11.54 0.10
CA PHE A 43 2.37 11.41 0.30
C PHE A 43 1.65 12.76 0.09
N GLU A 44 2.19 13.83 0.65
CA GLU A 44 1.66 15.19 0.48
C GLU A 44 1.84 15.68 -0.96
N LYS A 45 3.02 15.50 -1.54
CA LYS A 45 3.36 15.93 -2.90
C LYS A 45 2.50 15.24 -3.97
N GLU A 46 2.28 13.93 -3.81
CA GLU A 46 1.45 13.14 -4.72
C GLU A 46 -0.05 13.41 -4.52
N GLU A 47 -0.43 14.19 -3.51
CA GLU A 47 -1.83 14.44 -3.14
C GLU A 47 -2.61 13.10 -2.98
N ALA A 48 -1.97 12.08 -2.39
CA ALA A 48 -2.57 10.78 -2.21
C ALA A 48 -3.68 10.82 -1.14
N ASP A 49 -4.77 10.11 -1.38
CA ASP A 49 -5.92 10.07 -0.47
C ASP A 49 -5.64 9.17 0.74
N LYS A 50 -4.85 8.10 0.56
CA LYS A 50 -4.45 7.15 1.62
C LYS A 50 -2.99 6.73 1.45
N LEU A 51 -2.36 6.42 2.60
CA LEU A 51 -1.03 5.82 2.70
C LEU A 51 -1.19 4.36 3.12
N LEU A 52 -0.82 3.42 2.25
CA LEU A 52 -0.80 1.99 2.55
C LEU A 52 0.61 1.57 2.94
N LEU A 53 0.77 1.16 4.21
CA LEU A 53 2.02 0.62 4.74
C LEU A 53 1.94 -0.91 4.76
N LEU A 54 2.91 -1.56 4.13
CA LEU A 54 2.96 -3.02 4.03
C LEU A 54 3.80 -3.67 5.16
N GLY A 55 3.91 -3.02 6.32
CA GLY A 55 4.58 -3.54 7.51
C GLY A 55 6.08 -3.22 7.62
N ASP A 56 6.70 -3.74 8.67
CA ASP A 56 8.08 -3.51 9.08
C ASP A 56 8.39 -2.02 9.25
N ILE A 57 7.61 -1.36 10.15
CA ILE A 57 7.61 0.10 10.32
C ILE A 57 8.73 0.56 11.27
N LEU A 58 8.75 0.04 12.50
CA LEU A 58 9.58 0.60 13.59
C LEU A 58 10.88 -0.17 13.83
N TYR A 59 10.84 -1.50 13.81
CA TYR A 59 11.97 -2.35 14.15
C TYR A 59 12.77 -2.74 12.90
N HIS A 60 14.09 -2.58 12.98
CA HIS A 60 14.97 -2.91 11.86
C HIS A 60 15.13 -4.41 11.60
N GLY A 61 14.77 -5.27 12.58
CA GLY A 61 14.97 -6.71 12.54
C GLY A 61 16.42 -7.12 12.88
N PRO A 62 16.63 -8.31 13.47
CA PRO A 62 17.94 -8.72 13.98
C PRO A 62 18.94 -9.08 12.89
N ARG A 63 18.51 -9.19 11.65
CA ARG A 63 19.35 -9.59 10.50
C ARG A 63 19.79 -8.43 9.62
N ASN A 64 19.24 -7.23 9.84
CA ASN A 64 19.56 -6.06 9.06
C ASN A 64 20.45 -5.12 9.87
N ASP A 65 21.35 -4.41 9.20
CA ASP A 65 22.01 -3.25 9.79
C ASP A 65 21.00 -2.14 10.06
N LEU A 66 21.32 -1.22 10.96
CA LEU A 66 20.50 -0.05 11.21
C LEU A 66 20.39 0.80 9.93
N PRO A 67 19.18 1.12 9.46
CA PRO A 67 19.03 1.98 8.30
C PRO A 67 19.52 3.41 8.59
N PHE A 68 19.86 4.12 7.53
CA PHE A 68 20.24 5.53 7.65
C PHE A 68 19.13 6.34 8.35
N GLY A 69 19.51 7.16 9.34
CA GLY A 69 18.57 7.97 10.11
C GLY A 69 17.64 7.14 11.01
N HIS A 70 18.07 6.00 11.52
CA HIS A 70 17.27 5.16 12.42
C HIS A 70 16.89 5.92 13.69
N ASN A 71 15.61 6.20 13.85
CA ASN A 71 14.99 6.85 15.00
C ASN A 71 13.50 6.48 15.07
N PRO A 72 13.12 5.33 15.63
CA PRO A 72 11.73 4.87 15.69
C PRO A 72 10.77 5.86 16.36
N LYS A 73 11.22 6.62 17.37
CA LYS A 73 10.39 7.63 18.04
C LYS A 73 9.98 8.75 17.10
N GLU A 74 10.89 9.14 16.23
CA GLU A 74 10.61 10.17 15.21
C GLU A 74 9.70 9.61 14.10
N VAL A 75 9.85 8.33 13.73
CA VAL A 75 8.90 7.64 12.81
C VAL A 75 7.48 7.70 13.36
N ILE A 76 7.29 7.40 14.65
CA ILE A 76 5.99 7.50 15.34
C ILE A 76 5.44 8.94 15.24
N ALA A 77 6.27 9.95 15.55
CA ALA A 77 5.87 11.35 15.50
C ALA A 77 5.51 11.83 14.08
N LEU A 78 6.11 11.24 13.05
CA LEU A 78 5.81 11.55 11.64
C LEU A 78 4.51 10.87 11.15
N LEU A 79 4.25 9.62 11.57
CA LEU A 79 3.13 8.84 11.04
C LEU A 79 1.81 9.06 11.82
N ASN A 80 1.84 9.21 13.15
CA ASN A 80 0.63 9.35 13.95
C ASN A 80 -0.28 10.52 13.54
N PRO A 81 0.23 11.70 13.14
CA PRO A 81 -0.62 12.77 12.61
C PRO A 81 -1.42 12.40 11.34
N LEU A 82 -1.03 11.33 10.64
CA LEU A 82 -1.69 10.81 9.44
C LEU A 82 -2.54 9.56 9.71
N SER A 83 -2.79 9.23 10.97
CA SER A 83 -3.44 7.97 11.37
C SER A 83 -4.79 7.71 10.70
N ASP A 84 -5.59 8.76 10.45
CA ASP A 84 -6.87 8.70 9.74
C ASP A 84 -6.72 8.40 8.23
N LYS A 85 -5.52 8.58 7.67
CA LYS A 85 -5.19 8.33 6.27
C LYS A 85 -4.38 7.05 6.06
N ILE A 86 -3.86 6.43 7.12
CA ILE A 86 -3.03 5.24 7.03
C ILE A 86 -3.88 3.97 7.00
N LEU A 87 -3.55 3.08 6.06
CA LEU A 87 -3.92 1.68 6.05
C LEU A 87 -2.63 0.88 6.28
N CYS A 88 -2.66 -0.12 7.15
CA CYS A 88 -1.45 -0.86 7.48
C CYS A 88 -1.70 -2.35 7.63
N VAL A 89 -0.76 -3.16 7.15
CA VAL A 89 -0.68 -4.59 7.45
C VAL A 89 0.53 -4.88 8.32
N ARG A 90 0.43 -5.98 9.09
CA ARG A 90 1.49 -6.45 9.96
C ARG A 90 2.65 -7.03 9.17
N GLY A 91 3.87 -6.56 9.43
CA GLY A 91 5.09 -7.22 9.01
C GLY A 91 5.59 -8.27 10.01
N ASN A 92 6.72 -8.86 9.73
CA ASN A 92 7.33 -9.83 10.67
C ASN A 92 8.03 -9.13 11.85
N CYS A 93 8.21 -7.83 11.79
CA CYS A 93 8.84 -7.06 12.85
C CYS A 93 7.83 -6.36 13.78
N GLU A 94 6.54 -6.28 13.42
CA GLU A 94 5.52 -5.70 14.29
C GLU A 94 5.19 -6.60 15.47
N ALA A 95 5.11 -6.00 16.65
CA ALA A 95 4.68 -6.61 17.89
C ALA A 95 3.54 -5.79 18.53
N GLU A 96 2.93 -6.33 19.57
CA GLU A 96 1.86 -5.64 20.30
C GLU A 96 2.31 -4.30 20.88
N VAL A 97 3.60 -4.13 21.16
CA VAL A 97 4.17 -2.87 21.65
C VAL A 97 4.12 -1.76 20.58
N ASP A 98 4.20 -2.10 19.30
CA ASP A 98 4.10 -1.13 18.22
C ASP A 98 2.67 -0.57 18.14
N GLN A 99 1.65 -1.42 18.33
CA GLN A 99 0.26 -0.97 18.42
C GLN A 99 -0.02 -0.06 19.62
N MET A 100 0.79 -0.11 20.68
CA MET A 100 0.63 0.79 21.83
C MET A 100 1.10 2.22 21.55
N VAL A 101 1.89 2.42 20.50
CA VAL A 101 2.52 3.71 20.18
C VAL A 101 2.13 4.27 18.80
N LEU A 102 1.55 3.43 17.92
CA LEU A 102 1.00 3.85 16.63
C LEU A 102 -0.50 4.08 16.74
N ASP A 103 -0.98 5.24 16.32
CA ASP A 103 -2.39 5.67 16.43
C ASP A 103 -3.27 5.09 15.29
N PHE A 104 -2.78 4.10 14.55
CA PHE A 104 -3.49 3.38 13.50
C PHE A 104 -3.31 1.86 13.68
N PRO A 105 -4.27 1.01 13.23
CA PRO A 105 -4.14 -0.44 13.30
C PRO A 105 -2.92 -0.93 12.50
N CYS A 106 -2.02 -1.69 13.14
CA CYS A 106 -0.81 -2.20 12.48
C CYS A 106 -0.61 -3.73 12.63
N LEU A 107 -1.58 -4.46 13.19
CA LEU A 107 -1.45 -5.90 13.48
C LEU A 107 -2.34 -6.80 12.59
N SER A 108 -2.92 -6.28 11.51
CA SER A 108 -3.70 -7.08 10.57
C SER A 108 -2.77 -7.83 9.61
N ASP A 109 -2.88 -9.16 9.51
CA ASP A 109 -2.01 -9.97 8.63
C ASP A 109 -2.20 -9.64 7.15
N TYR A 110 -3.40 -9.15 6.77
CA TYR A 110 -3.71 -8.70 5.41
C TYR A 110 -4.88 -7.71 5.39
N LEU A 111 -5.01 -7.01 4.27
CA LEU A 111 -6.17 -6.21 3.89
C LEU A 111 -6.66 -6.64 2.51
N ILE A 112 -7.96 -6.60 2.30
CA ILE A 112 -8.56 -6.77 0.97
C ILE A 112 -9.13 -5.41 0.58
N LEU A 113 -8.61 -4.85 -0.51
CA LEU A 113 -9.08 -3.59 -1.08
C LEU A 113 -9.73 -3.87 -2.43
N ASN A 114 -10.85 -3.22 -2.72
CA ASN A 114 -11.43 -3.22 -4.06
C ASN A 114 -11.37 -1.79 -4.59
N LEU A 115 -10.50 -1.55 -5.57
CA LEU A 115 -10.26 -0.23 -6.17
C LEU A 115 -10.51 -0.32 -7.68
N ASP A 116 -11.40 0.50 -8.17
CA ASP A 116 -11.77 0.56 -9.60
C ASP A 116 -12.17 -0.81 -10.19
N GLY A 117 -12.74 -1.70 -9.34
CA GLY A 117 -13.11 -3.07 -9.70
C GLY A 117 -11.97 -4.08 -9.65
N ILE A 118 -10.77 -3.69 -9.18
CA ILE A 118 -9.62 -4.57 -9.00
C ILE A 118 -9.54 -5.00 -7.53
N ASN A 119 -9.45 -6.30 -7.28
CA ASN A 119 -9.21 -6.82 -5.94
C ASN A 119 -7.70 -6.84 -5.66
N ILE A 120 -7.31 -6.22 -4.55
CA ILE A 120 -5.93 -6.18 -4.08
C ILE A 120 -5.88 -6.88 -2.73
N PHE A 121 -5.14 -7.98 -2.65
CA PHE A 121 -4.77 -8.63 -1.40
C PHE A 121 -3.43 -8.05 -0.95
N ALA A 122 -3.47 -7.11 -0.02
CA ALA A 122 -2.29 -6.47 0.54
C ALA A 122 -1.85 -7.21 1.80
N THR A 123 -0.60 -7.62 1.86
CA THR A 123 0.03 -8.30 3.00
C THR A 123 1.51 -7.95 3.05
N HIS A 124 2.18 -8.26 4.15
CA HIS A 124 3.63 -8.00 4.19
C HIS A 124 4.43 -8.95 3.29
N GLY A 125 4.10 -10.23 3.25
CA GLY A 125 4.82 -11.20 2.43
C GLY A 125 5.47 -12.35 3.21
N HIS A 126 5.50 -12.30 4.54
CA HIS A 126 6.12 -13.33 5.39
C HIS A 126 5.17 -14.51 5.70
N ILE A 127 3.86 -14.31 5.67
CA ILE A 127 2.84 -15.36 5.84
C ILE A 127 2.32 -15.79 4.46
N PHE A 128 1.71 -14.83 3.75
CA PHE A 128 1.34 -14.97 2.35
C PHE A 128 2.33 -14.20 1.50
N GLY A 129 2.79 -14.77 0.41
CA GLY A 129 3.79 -14.13 -0.45
C GLY A 129 3.85 -14.80 -1.82
N GLU A 130 4.82 -14.44 -2.63
CA GLU A 130 4.97 -14.94 -4.00
C GLU A 130 5.04 -16.47 -4.07
N ASN A 131 5.75 -17.10 -3.12
CA ASN A 131 5.94 -18.57 -3.07
C ASN A 131 4.82 -19.30 -2.30
N ASN A 132 3.97 -18.58 -1.59
CA ASN A 132 2.86 -19.11 -0.81
C ASN A 132 1.66 -18.15 -0.92
N PRO A 133 1.09 -17.94 -2.13
CA PRO A 133 0.00 -17.00 -2.30
C PRO A 133 -1.29 -17.51 -1.62
N PRO A 134 -2.16 -16.60 -1.16
CA PRO A 134 -3.51 -16.98 -0.76
C PRO A 134 -4.29 -17.44 -2.00
N LYS A 135 -5.52 -17.91 -1.79
CA LYS A 135 -6.40 -18.25 -2.93
C LYS A 135 -6.83 -16.96 -3.64
N LEU A 136 -6.31 -16.75 -4.84
CA LEU A 136 -6.57 -15.60 -5.70
C LEU A 136 -7.22 -16.03 -7.01
N HIS A 137 -7.86 -15.08 -7.69
CA HIS A 137 -8.52 -15.26 -8.97
C HIS A 137 -7.81 -14.44 -10.06
N LYS A 138 -8.08 -14.78 -11.30
CA LYS A 138 -7.50 -14.08 -12.45
C LYS A 138 -7.84 -12.58 -12.40
N GLY A 139 -6.80 -11.75 -12.45
CA GLY A 139 -6.89 -10.29 -12.36
C GLY A 139 -6.74 -9.73 -10.94
N ASP A 140 -6.77 -10.58 -9.90
CA ASP A 140 -6.46 -10.14 -8.54
C ASP A 140 -4.98 -9.74 -8.42
N ILE A 141 -4.69 -8.82 -7.50
CA ILE A 141 -3.31 -8.39 -7.20
C ILE A 141 -2.91 -8.90 -5.83
N LEU A 142 -1.75 -9.54 -5.76
CA LEU A 142 -1.03 -9.83 -4.52
C LEU A 142 0.05 -8.77 -4.30
N LEU A 143 -0.19 -7.88 -3.35
CA LEU A 143 0.70 -6.77 -3.03
C LEU A 143 1.46 -7.07 -1.75
N CYS A 144 2.78 -7.17 -1.83
CA CYS A 144 3.67 -7.54 -0.72
C CYS A 144 4.85 -6.58 -0.55
N GLY A 145 5.44 -6.58 0.66
CA GLY A 145 6.75 -6.02 1.00
C GLY A 145 7.77 -7.14 1.27
N HIS A 146 8.46 -7.09 2.41
CA HIS A 146 9.31 -8.13 3.01
C HIS A 146 10.61 -8.47 2.27
N THR A 147 10.58 -8.63 0.97
CA THR A 147 11.77 -9.00 0.19
C THR A 147 12.74 -7.85 0.01
N HIS A 148 12.27 -6.62 0.18
CA HIS A 148 12.98 -5.36 -0.08
C HIS A 148 13.39 -5.16 -1.56
N VAL A 149 12.82 -5.94 -2.47
CA VAL A 149 13.11 -5.88 -3.90
C VAL A 149 11.85 -5.48 -4.65
N PRO A 150 11.85 -4.35 -5.38
CA PRO A 150 10.69 -3.96 -6.19
C PRO A 150 10.46 -4.98 -7.31
N LYS A 151 9.21 -5.41 -7.46
CA LYS A 151 8.87 -6.48 -8.41
C LYS A 151 7.45 -6.34 -8.96
N CYS A 152 7.27 -6.74 -10.21
CA CYS A 152 5.97 -6.91 -10.84
C CYS A 152 6.02 -8.16 -11.73
N VAL A 153 5.20 -9.17 -11.42
CA VAL A 153 5.16 -10.44 -12.18
C VAL A 153 3.71 -10.87 -12.37
N THR A 154 3.35 -11.19 -13.61
CA THR A 154 2.03 -11.75 -13.92
C THR A 154 2.11 -13.27 -13.89
N TYR A 155 1.30 -13.88 -13.05
CA TYR A 155 1.04 -15.31 -12.97
C TYR A 155 -0.29 -15.67 -13.64
N ASP A 156 -0.57 -16.94 -13.80
CA ASP A 156 -1.81 -17.41 -14.46
C ASP A 156 -3.09 -16.89 -13.78
N ASN A 157 -3.07 -16.81 -12.43
CA ASN A 157 -4.25 -16.48 -11.62
C ASN A 157 -4.18 -15.10 -10.98
N TYR A 158 -3.01 -14.45 -10.89
CA TYR A 158 -2.88 -13.17 -10.19
C TYR A 158 -1.65 -12.39 -10.66
N ILE A 159 -1.56 -11.16 -10.24
CA ILE A 159 -0.39 -10.31 -10.47
C ILE A 159 0.29 -10.08 -9.13
N TYR A 160 1.56 -10.45 -9.02
CA TYR A 160 2.38 -10.15 -7.85
C TYR A 160 3.03 -8.79 -8.01
N MET A 161 2.97 -7.97 -6.95
CA MET A 161 3.59 -6.66 -6.90
C MET A 161 4.30 -6.43 -5.57
N ASN A 162 5.44 -5.74 -5.61
CA ASN A 162 6.20 -5.34 -4.44
C ASN A 162 6.79 -3.94 -4.67
N PRO A 163 6.60 -2.97 -3.74
CA PRO A 163 7.20 -1.64 -3.86
C PRO A 163 8.73 -1.63 -3.66
N GLY A 164 9.30 -2.69 -3.09
CA GLY A 164 10.64 -2.69 -2.50
C GLY A 164 10.65 -2.13 -1.09
N SER A 165 11.81 -1.75 -0.58
CA SER A 165 11.96 -1.13 0.74
C SER A 165 12.21 0.37 0.62
N THR A 166 11.57 1.13 1.49
CA THR A 166 11.85 2.57 1.60
C THR A 166 13.24 2.86 2.11
N SER A 167 13.77 2.05 3.05
CA SER A 167 14.99 2.37 3.81
C SER A 167 16.18 1.46 3.54
N ILE A 168 15.97 0.16 3.33
CA ILE A 168 17.01 -0.85 3.15
C ILE A 168 16.75 -1.73 1.93
N PRO A 169 16.78 -1.16 0.71
CA PRO A 169 16.58 -1.92 -0.52
C PRO A 169 17.65 -2.99 -0.69
N LYS A 170 17.29 -4.12 -1.32
CA LYS A 170 18.18 -5.24 -1.63
C LYS A 170 18.39 -5.37 -3.13
N GLU A 171 19.35 -6.23 -3.52
CA GLU A 171 19.68 -6.54 -4.93
C GLU A 171 20.00 -5.29 -5.76
N ASN A 172 20.70 -4.31 -5.14
CA ASN A 172 21.03 -3.02 -5.77
C ASN A 172 19.81 -2.25 -6.30
N SER A 173 18.63 -2.49 -5.72
CA SER A 173 17.43 -1.74 -6.04
C SER A 173 17.45 -0.34 -5.37
N HIS A 174 16.42 0.44 -5.63
CA HIS A 174 16.32 1.82 -5.15
C HIS A 174 15.45 1.92 -3.88
N ASN A 175 15.70 2.94 -3.07
CA ASN A 175 14.78 3.42 -2.06
C ASN A 175 13.57 4.07 -2.75
N GLY A 176 12.35 3.68 -2.37
CA GLY A 176 11.19 4.21 -3.09
C GLY A 176 9.86 3.76 -2.52
N TYR A 177 8.84 3.99 -3.33
CA TYR A 177 7.44 3.72 -3.05
C TYR A 177 6.67 3.43 -4.34
N MET A 178 5.40 3.05 -4.23
CA MET A 178 4.49 2.96 -5.37
C MET A 178 3.34 3.94 -5.23
N ILE A 179 2.81 4.37 -6.37
CA ILE A 179 1.51 5.05 -6.48
C ILE A 179 0.53 4.14 -7.20
N TYR A 180 -0.70 4.05 -6.67
CA TYR A 180 -1.85 3.55 -7.40
C TYR A 180 -2.79 4.71 -7.72
N GLU A 181 -3.12 4.86 -8.97
CA GLU A 181 -4.11 5.81 -9.46
C GLU A 181 -4.70 5.33 -10.80
N ASN A 182 -6.00 5.42 -10.99
CA ASN A 182 -6.67 5.11 -12.26
C ASN A 182 -6.26 3.75 -12.85
N LYS A 183 -6.34 2.68 -12.07
CA LYS A 183 -5.93 1.30 -12.44
C LYS A 183 -4.45 1.14 -12.81
N THR A 184 -3.60 2.10 -12.47
CA THR A 184 -2.17 2.05 -12.79
C THR A 184 -1.34 2.08 -11.52
N PHE A 185 -0.38 1.18 -11.44
CA PHE A 185 0.66 1.15 -10.42
C PHE A 185 1.95 1.72 -10.98
N ILE A 186 2.58 2.64 -10.24
CA ILE A 186 3.80 3.33 -10.67
C ILE A 186 4.84 3.22 -9.55
N TRP A 187 6.00 2.64 -9.82
CA TRP A 187 7.14 2.60 -8.90
C TRP A 187 7.97 3.87 -9.07
N LYS A 188 8.27 4.55 -7.98
CA LYS A 188 9.07 5.77 -7.96
C LYS A 188 10.18 5.69 -6.92
N ASP A 189 11.32 6.31 -7.22
CA ASP A 189 12.29 6.64 -6.19
C ASP A 189 11.95 7.97 -5.50
N PHE A 190 12.69 8.34 -4.45
CA PHE A 190 12.48 9.60 -3.74
C PHE A 190 13.04 10.85 -4.47
N ASP A 191 13.61 10.67 -5.66
CA ASP A 191 14.01 11.76 -6.56
C ASP A 191 13.03 11.91 -7.72
N ASP A 192 11.80 11.36 -7.58
CA ASP A 192 10.68 11.38 -8.54
C ASP A 192 10.91 10.61 -9.86
N ASN A 193 11.97 9.84 -9.96
CA ASN A 193 12.16 9.04 -11.16
C ASN A 193 11.20 7.85 -11.16
N ILE A 194 10.46 7.67 -12.26
CA ILE A 194 9.67 6.48 -12.50
C ILE A 194 10.61 5.32 -12.81
N LYS A 195 10.53 4.24 -12.04
CA LYS A 195 11.35 3.03 -12.19
C LYS A 195 10.60 1.93 -12.93
N ASN A 196 9.29 1.86 -12.76
CA ASN A 196 8.42 0.90 -13.43
C ASN A 196 6.97 1.40 -13.43
N SER A 197 6.14 0.83 -14.30
CA SER A 197 4.70 1.04 -14.27
C SER A 197 3.95 -0.19 -14.77
N TYR A 198 2.74 -0.40 -14.22
CA TYR A 198 1.84 -1.46 -14.63
C TYR A 198 0.41 -0.94 -14.65
N SER A 199 -0.24 -1.04 -15.81
CA SER A 199 -1.66 -0.68 -15.97
C SER A 199 -2.51 -1.94 -16.03
N CYS A 200 -3.47 -2.05 -15.12
CA CYS A 200 -4.45 -3.13 -15.13
C CYS A 200 -5.43 -2.91 -16.29
N GLN A 201 -5.36 -3.77 -17.28
CA GLN A 201 -6.30 -3.73 -18.42
C GLN A 201 -7.69 -4.16 -17.97
N GLU A 202 -8.73 -3.67 -18.64
CA GLU A 202 -10.08 -4.22 -18.48
C GLU A 202 -10.07 -5.68 -18.98
N ALA A 203 -10.56 -6.59 -18.11
CA ALA A 203 -10.64 -8.02 -18.44
C ALA A 203 -11.85 -8.28 -19.36
#